data_1b6078af40cde23b84f1f42d7a4c9c12
#
_entry.id   1b6078af40cde23b84f1f42d7a4c9c12
#
_cell.length_a   1.000
_cell.length_b   1.000
_cell.length_c   1.000
_cell.angle_alpha   90.00
_cell.angle_beta   90.00
_cell.angle_gamma   90.00
#
_symmetry.space_group_name_H-M   'P 1'
#
loop_
_entity.id
_entity.type
_entity.pdbx_description
1 polymer ?
#
loop_
_entity_poly.entity_id
_entity_poly.type
_entity_poly.pdbx_seq_one_letter_code
_entity_poly.pdbx_strand_id
1 'polypeptide(L)'
;IKNINNLLNKCTSDNIENIKKEILDDIKNTIHIAGLVIDSILSKCILQPRYMSLYIDILKCILEIKEYDVNKKIVELKKNIYVEKETKDDYNALCELNENIDSSISLSILIVKLESCKIITNHIDDTISRLFNSIVLDDEDICYKYIISLYNIFEELDNSYISKYDSKLNDLKNSKISKKNK
;
A
#
# COMPACT_ATOMS: atom_id res chain seq x y z
N ILE A 1 -20.23 -11.07 4.27
CA ILE A 1 -18.87 -10.88 3.67
C ILE A 1 -18.90 -11.12 2.16
N LYS A 2 -19.44 -12.26 1.64
CA LYS A 2 -19.48 -12.53 0.19
C LYS A 2 -20.18 -11.42 -0.60
N ASN A 3 -21.29 -10.89 -0.11
CA ASN A 3 -21.99 -9.75 -0.71
C ASN A 3 -21.11 -8.50 -0.75
N ILE A 4 -20.47 -8.15 0.37
CA ILE A 4 -19.59 -6.98 0.49
C ILE A 4 -18.40 -7.09 -0.46
N ASN A 5 -17.78 -8.27 -0.58
CA ASN A 5 -16.69 -8.47 -1.56
C ASN A 5 -17.16 -8.28 -3.01
N ASN A 6 -18.38 -8.68 -3.32
CA ASN A 6 -18.97 -8.44 -4.64
C ASN A 6 -19.23 -6.94 -4.89
N LEU A 7 -19.67 -6.19 -3.85
CA LEU A 7 -19.83 -4.74 -3.93
C LEU A 7 -18.49 -4.04 -4.15
N LEU A 8 -17.46 -4.39 -3.38
CA LEU A 8 -16.12 -3.86 -3.55
C LEU A 8 -15.54 -4.13 -4.95
N ASN A 9 -15.81 -5.31 -5.54
CA ASN A 9 -15.35 -5.64 -6.89
C ASN A 9 -16.04 -4.82 -8.00
N LYS A 10 -17.20 -4.24 -7.72
CA LYS A 10 -17.97 -3.40 -8.65
C LYS A 10 -17.78 -1.91 -8.42
N CYS A 11 -16.93 -1.54 -7.43
CA CYS A 11 -16.73 -0.15 -7.03
C CYS A 11 -16.05 0.65 -8.14
N THR A 12 -16.67 1.78 -8.48
CA THR A 12 -16.15 2.80 -9.43
C THR A 12 -16.41 4.17 -8.85
N SER A 13 -15.78 5.21 -9.42
CA SER A 13 -16.07 6.61 -9.05
C SER A 13 -17.55 6.99 -9.18
N ASP A 14 -18.27 6.40 -10.15
CA ASP A 14 -19.66 6.76 -10.43
C ASP A 14 -20.67 6.14 -9.46
N ASN A 15 -20.31 5.02 -8.82
CA ASN A 15 -21.23 4.26 -7.96
C ASN A 15 -20.79 4.17 -6.48
N ILE A 16 -19.67 4.79 -6.13
CA ILE A 16 -19.07 4.65 -4.80
C ILE A 16 -20.01 5.02 -3.65
N GLU A 17 -20.82 6.09 -3.82
CA GLU A 17 -21.73 6.53 -2.77
C GLU A 17 -22.85 5.50 -2.49
N ASN A 18 -23.35 4.84 -3.53
CA ASN A 18 -24.33 3.76 -3.37
C ASN A 18 -23.69 2.54 -2.69
N ILE A 19 -22.47 2.18 -3.09
CA ILE A 19 -21.73 1.06 -2.51
C ILE A 19 -21.39 1.33 -1.04
N LYS A 20 -20.94 2.54 -0.69
CA LYS A 20 -20.74 2.95 0.71
C LYS A 20 -21.99 2.72 1.54
N LYS A 21 -23.15 3.21 1.06
CA LYS A 21 -24.42 3.07 1.74
C LYS A 21 -24.78 1.60 1.98
N GLU A 22 -24.71 0.76 0.95
CA GLU A 22 -25.03 -0.67 1.06
C GLU A 22 -24.10 -1.37 2.05
N ILE A 23 -22.78 -1.12 1.99
CA ILE A 23 -21.80 -1.71 2.92
C ILE A 23 -22.07 -1.25 4.35
N LEU A 24 -22.36 0.03 4.58
CA LEU A 24 -22.63 0.56 5.91
C LEU A 24 -23.94 0.00 6.47
N ASP A 25 -24.97 -0.19 5.66
CA ASP A 25 -26.22 -0.79 6.07
C ASP A 25 -26.03 -2.29 6.43
N ASP A 26 -25.26 -3.04 5.64
CA ASP A 26 -24.88 -4.42 5.96
C ASP A 26 -24.12 -4.50 7.31
N ILE A 27 -23.15 -3.59 7.55
CA ILE A 27 -22.37 -3.54 8.79
C ILE A 27 -23.24 -3.14 9.98
N LYS A 28 -24.14 -2.15 9.85
CA LYS A 28 -25.06 -1.76 10.95
C LYS A 28 -25.95 -2.91 11.37
N ASN A 29 -26.42 -3.71 10.40
CA ASN A 29 -27.24 -4.89 10.68
C ASN A 29 -26.42 -6.05 11.28
N THR A 30 -25.11 -6.06 11.08
CA THR A 30 -24.22 -7.19 11.45
C THR A 30 -22.86 -6.65 11.91
N ILE A 31 -22.83 -5.88 12.98
CA ILE A 31 -21.65 -5.11 13.43
C ILE A 31 -20.40 -5.95 13.67
N HIS A 32 -20.53 -7.23 14.02
CA HIS A 32 -19.39 -8.11 14.25
C HIS A 32 -18.59 -8.45 12.98
N ILE A 33 -19.13 -8.21 11.78
CA ILE A 33 -18.38 -8.43 10.53
C ILE A 33 -17.49 -7.25 10.14
N ALA A 34 -17.64 -6.08 10.79
CA ALA A 34 -16.92 -4.87 10.39
C ALA A 34 -15.39 -5.04 10.32
N GLY A 35 -14.80 -5.74 11.30
CA GLY A 35 -13.38 -6.05 11.29
C GLY A 35 -12.94 -6.86 10.07
N LEU A 36 -13.71 -7.89 9.70
CA LEU A 36 -13.45 -8.72 8.51
C LEU A 36 -13.61 -7.92 7.21
N VAL A 37 -14.52 -6.94 7.18
CA VAL A 37 -14.70 -6.05 6.04
C VAL A 37 -13.50 -5.12 5.91
N ILE A 38 -13.01 -4.55 7.01
CA ILE A 38 -11.81 -3.72 7.04
C ILE A 38 -10.61 -4.51 6.55
N ASP A 39 -10.39 -5.72 7.03
CA ASP A 39 -9.32 -6.61 6.56
C ASP A 39 -9.41 -6.88 5.06
N SER A 40 -10.62 -7.13 4.54
CA SER A 40 -10.86 -7.32 3.12
C SER A 40 -10.54 -6.07 2.30
N ILE A 41 -10.91 -4.89 2.78
CA ILE A 41 -10.61 -3.60 2.13
C ILE A 41 -9.10 -3.37 2.08
N LEU A 42 -8.37 -3.54 3.18
CA LEU A 42 -6.92 -3.37 3.21
C LEU A 42 -6.21 -4.35 2.27
N SER A 43 -6.65 -5.61 2.24
CA SER A 43 -6.13 -6.60 1.29
C SER A 43 -6.39 -6.20 -0.17
N LYS A 44 -7.58 -5.66 -0.48
CA LYS A 44 -7.91 -5.16 -1.82
C LYS A 44 -7.10 -3.94 -2.23
N CYS A 45 -6.79 -3.04 -1.30
CA CYS A 45 -5.89 -1.91 -1.58
C CYS A 45 -4.52 -2.39 -2.09
N ILE A 46 -4.01 -3.49 -1.55
CA ILE A 46 -2.74 -4.08 -1.96
C ILE A 46 -2.85 -4.80 -3.31
N LEU A 47 -3.89 -5.61 -3.48
CA LEU A 47 -4.09 -6.41 -4.71
C LEU A 47 -4.56 -5.59 -5.91
N GLN A 48 -5.22 -4.46 -5.68
CA GLN A 48 -5.84 -3.62 -6.70
C GLN A 48 -5.51 -2.14 -6.47
N PRO A 49 -4.23 -1.72 -6.51
CA PRO A 49 -3.79 -0.39 -6.12
C PRO A 49 -4.46 0.75 -6.91
N ARG A 50 -4.88 0.52 -8.14
CA ARG A 50 -5.62 1.50 -8.95
C ARG A 50 -6.95 1.98 -8.33
N TYR A 51 -7.56 1.16 -7.46
CA TYR A 51 -8.80 1.48 -6.75
C TYR A 51 -8.59 1.87 -5.29
N MET A 52 -7.34 1.97 -4.85
CA MET A 52 -6.96 2.19 -3.45
C MET A 52 -7.65 3.40 -2.84
N SER A 53 -7.73 4.52 -3.55
CA SER A 53 -8.38 5.73 -3.04
C SER A 53 -9.87 5.51 -2.75
N LEU A 54 -10.59 4.80 -3.64
CA LEU A 54 -12.00 4.45 -3.42
C LEU A 54 -12.18 3.54 -2.20
N TYR A 55 -11.30 2.56 -2.04
CA TYR A 55 -11.32 1.65 -0.90
C TYR A 55 -11.01 2.36 0.43
N ILE A 56 -10.07 3.33 0.43
CA ILE A 56 -9.78 4.15 1.61
C ILE A 56 -10.99 5.02 1.98
N ASP A 57 -11.73 5.55 1.02
CA ASP A 57 -12.93 6.33 1.30
C ASP A 57 -14.04 5.49 1.93
N ILE A 58 -14.22 4.24 1.50
CA ILE A 58 -15.13 3.30 2.16
C ILE A 58 -14.63 2.98 3.58
N LEU A 59 -13.33 2.73 3.74
CA LEU A 59 -12.70 2.44 5.04
C LEU A 59 -12.95 3.57 6.05
N LYS A 60 -12.80 4.84 5.65
CA LYS A 60 -13.07 6.00 6.50
C LYS A 60 -14.50 5.95 7.07
N CYS A 61 -15.49 5.74 6.20
CA CYS A 61 -16.89 5.66 6.63
C CYS A 61 -17.15 4.50 7.62
N ILE A 62 -16.47 3.36 7.47
CA ILE A 62 -16.60 2.24 8.40
C ILE A 62 -15.97 2.57 9.74
N LEU A 63 -14.81 3.24 9.76
CA LEU A 63 -14.11 3.63 10.98
C LEU A 63 -14.87 4.68 11.80
N GLU A 64 -15.77 5.47 11.19
CA GLU A 64 -16.68 6.38 11.91
C GLU A 64 -17.73 5.64 12.77
N ILE A 65 -18.09 4.43 12.38
CA ILE A 65 -19.13 3.64 13.08
C ILE A 65 -18.57 2.48 13.90
N LYS A 66 -17.33 2.08 13.64
CA LYS A 66 -16.67 0.96 14.32
C LYS A 66 -15.20 1.26 14.57
N GLU A 67 -14.83 1.29 15.84
CA GLU A 67 -13.42 1.34 16.23
C GLU A 67 -12.68 0.08 15.79
N TYR A 68 -11.53 0.27 15.14
CA TYR A 68 -10.64 -0.79 14.67
C TYR A 68 -9.19 -0.29 14.67
N ASP A 69 -8.29 -1.10 15.19
CA ASP A 69 -6.85 -0.76 15.25
C ASP A 69 -6.17 -1.06 13.90
N VAL A 70 -6.25 -0.10 12.99
CA VAL A 70 -5.62 -0.19 11.66
C VAL A 70 -4.09 -0.20 11.78
N ASN A 71 -3.48 0.50 12.78
CA ASN A 71 -2.02 0.45 12.99
C ASN A 71 -1.54 -0.98 13.26
N LYS A 72 -2.23 -1.70 14.15
CA LYS A 72 -1.91 -3.11 14.44
C LYS A 72 -1.98 -3.97 13.17
N LYS A 73 -3.02 -3.76 12.34
CA LYS A 73 -3.18 -4.51 11.10
C LYS A 73 -2.08 -4.20 10.09
N ILE A 74 -1.66 -2.95 9.96
CA ILE A 74 -0.52 -2.57 9.11
C ILE A 74 0.78 -3.22 9.58
N VAL A 75 1.03 -3.30 10.89
CA VAL A 75 2.20 -4.01 11.43
C VAL A 75 2.18 -5.50 11.06
N GLU A 76 1.00 -6.14 11.10
CA GLU A 76 0.83 -7.53 10.69
C GLU A 76 1.08 -7.71 9.18
N LEU A 77 0.51 -6.84 8.34
CA LEU A 77 0.72 -6.85 6.89
C LEU A 77 2.19 -6.64 6.51
N LYS A 78 2.90 -5.72 7.18
CA LYS A 78 4.35 -5.54 6.99
C LYS A 78 5.13 -6.83 7.28
N LYS A 79 4.81 -7.54 8.35
CA LYS A 79 5.47 -8.81 8.69
C LYS A 79 5.27 -9.89 7.63
N ASN A 80 4.12 -9.90 6.98
CA ASN A 80 3.78 -10.94 6.01
C ASN A 80 4.29 -10.62 4.59
N ILE A 81 4.31 -9.33 4.20
CA ILE A 81 4.61 -8.88 2.84
C ILE A 81 6.10 -8.51 2.69
N TYR A 82 6.71 -7.92 3.74
CA TYR A 82 8.09 -7.48 3.72
C TYR A 82 9.09 -8.61 4.07
N VAL A 83 8.78 -9.85 3.73
CA VAL A 83 9.70 -10.98 3.93
C VAL A 83 10.67 -11.04 2.76
N GLU A 84 11.97 -11.08 3.05
CA GLU A 84 12.98 -11.41 2.05
C GLU A 84 12.83 -12.89 1.69
N LYS A 85 12.52 -13.17 0.43
CA LYS A 85 12.49 -14.54 -0.10
C LYS A 85 13.80 -14.82 -0.83
N GLU A 86 14.39 -15.97 -0.55
CA GLU A 86 15.53 -16.46 -1.32
C GLU A 86 15.10 -16.70 -2.78
N THR A 87 15.88 -16.16 -3.71
CA THR A 87 15.69 -16.39 -5.14
C THR A 87 16.07 -17.84 -5.46
N LYS A 88 15.13 -18.62 -5.97
CA LYS A 88 15.40 -19.91 -6.59
C LYS A 88 15.38 -19.71 -8.12
N ASP A 89 16.25 -20.38 -8.84
CA ASP A 89 16.36 -20.33 -10.32
C ASP A 89 15.20 -21.05 -11.05
N ASP A 90 13.97 -20.89 -10.55
CA ASP A 90 12.76 -21.49 -11.13
C ASP A 90 11.79 -20.38 -11.54
N TYR A 91 11.13 -20.57 -12.70
CA TYR A 91 10.14 -19.63 -13.24
C TYR A 91 9.02 -19.31 -12.24
N ASN A 92 8.53 -20.30 -11.50
CA ASN A 92 7.48 -20.06 -10.49
C ASN A 92 8.01 -19.19 -9.35
N ALA A 93 9.25 -19.39 -8.92
CA ALA A 93 9.88 -18.56 -7.89
C ALA A 93 10.08 -17.12 -8.37
N LEU A 94 10.37 -16.90 -9.64
CA LEU A 94 10.46 -15.57 -10.23
C LEU A 94 9.09 -14.87 -10.27
N CYS A 95 8.01 -15.57 -10.62
CA CYS A 95 6.65 -15.04 -10.56
C CYS A 95 6.26 -14.66 -9.13
N GLU A 96 6.52 -15.53 -8.15
CA GLU A 96 6.27 -15.24 -6.73
C GLU A 96 7.07 -14.03 -6.22
N LEU A 97 8.32 -13.89 -6.65
CA LEU A 97 9.16 -12.75 -6.31
C LEU A 97 8.54 -11.44 -6.85
N ASN A 98 8.12 -11.43 -8.11
CA ASN A 98 7.49 -10.26 -8.73
C ASN A 98 6.18 -9.88 -8.02
N GLU A 99 5.31 -10.85 -7.69
CA GLU A 99 4.07 -10.61 -6.93
C GLU A 99 4.35 -10.04 -5.54
N ASN A 100 5.40 -10.51 -4.86
CA ASN A 100 5.82 -9.99 -3.57
C ASN A 100 6.33 -8.55 -3.66
N ILE A 101 7.11 -8.22 -4.69
CA ILE A 101 7.60 -6.87 -4.94
C ILE A 101 6.42 -5.93 -5.20
N ASP A 102 5.49 -6.31 -6.07
CA ASP A 102 4.31 -5.50 -6.40
C ASP A 102 3.41 -5.30 -5.17
N SER A 103 3.24 -6.34 -4.34
CA SER A 103 2.52 -6.25 -3.06
C SER A 103 3.24 -5.34 -2.05
N SER A 104 4.57 -5.42 -1.98
CA SER A 104 5.40 -4.57 -1.11
C SER A 104 5.30 -3.09 -1.51
N ILE A 105 5.32 -2.80 -2.81
CA ILE A 105 5.14 -1.45 -3.35
C ILE A 105 3.72 -0.94 -3.02
N SER A 106 2.70 -1.74 -3.31
CA SER A 106 1.30 -1.39 -3.04
C SER A 106 1.05 -1.13 -1.55
N LEU A 107 1.62 -1.96 -0.65
CA LEU A 107 1.55 -1.74 0.79
C LEU A 107 2.24 -0.42 1.20
N SER A 108 3.38 -0.11 0.60
CA SER A 108 4.11 1.13 0.90
C SER A 108 3.30 2.37 0.53
N ILE A 109 2.65 2.37 -0.65
CA ILE A 109 1.74 3.44 -1.08
C ILE A 109 0.51 3.51 -0.16
N LEU A 110 -0.07 2.38 0.21
CA LEU A 110 -1.21 2.30 1.13
C LEU A 110 -0.88 2.95 2.47
N ILE A 111 0.29 2.65 3.05
CA ILE A 111 0.76 3.22 4.32
C ILE A 111 0.81 4.74 4.23
N VAL A 112 1.42 5.30 3.19
CA VAL A 112 1.51 6.75 3.01
C VAL A 112 0.12 7.38 2.91
N LYS A 113 -0.77 6.81 2.10
CA LYS A 113 -2.14 7.32 1.96
C LYS A 113 -2.95 7.23 3.25
N LEU A 114 -2.84 6.15 4.01
CA LEU A 114 -3.52 6.01 5.30
C LEU A 114 -3.00 7.00 6.34
N GLU A 115 -1.69 7.23 6.37
CA GLU A 115 -1.09 8.20 7.30
C GLU A 115 -1.43 9.65 6.90
N SER A 116 -1.41 9.98 5.60
CA SER A 116 -1.89 11.28 5.09
C SER A 116 -3.36 11.54 5.44
N CYS A 117 -4.18 10.49 5.49
CA CYS A 117 -5.57 10.55 5.94
C CYS A 117 -5.73 10.51 7.48
N LYS A 118 -4.64 10.45 8.26
CA LYS A 118 -4.64 10.33 9.73
C LYS A 118 -5.34 9.07 10.26
N ILE A 119 -5.42 8.02 9.46
CA ILE A 119 -5.98 6.71 9.87
C ILE A 119 -4.93 5.92 10.66
N ILE A 120 -3.66 6.06 10.29
CA ILE A 120 -2.50 5.46 10.99
C ILE A 120 -1.45 6.53 11.28
N THR A 121 -0.44 6.22 12.07
CA THR A 121 0.64 7.15 12.45
C THR A 121 1.99 6.48 12.55
N ASN A 122 3.06 7.24 12.24
CA ASN A 122 4.47 6.85 12.47
C ASN A 122 4.96 5.63 11.65
N HIS A 123 4.48 5.47 10.42
CA HIS A 123 4.89 4.39 9.53
C HIS A 123 5.65 4.86 8.28
N ILE A 124 5.52 6.14 7.88
CA ILE A 124 6.08 6.66 6.62
C ILE A 124 7.61 6.57 6.61
N ASP A 125 8.29 7.07 7.65
CA ASP A 125 9.76 7.13 7.69
C ASP A 125 10.41 5.74 7.57
N ASP A 126 9.86 4.74 8.27
CA ASP A 126 10.28 3.35 8.17
C ASP A 126 10.04 2.79 6.75
N THR A 127 8.87 3.08 6.18
CA THR A 127 8.50 2.62 4.84
C THR A 127 9.42 3.21 3.76
N ILE A 128 9.69 4.51 3.79
CA ILE A 128 10.60 5.18 2.86
C ILE A 128 12.03 4.65 3.02
N SER A 129 12.51 4.50 4.26
CA SER A 129 13.85 3.97 4.53
C SER A 129 14.01 2.55 4.00
N ARG A 130 12.99 1.71 4.13
CA ARG A 130 12.97 0.37 3.56
C ARG A 130 13.08 0.39 2.03
N LEU A 131 12.28 1.24 1.35
CA LEU A 131 12.33 1.35 -0.11
C LEU A 131 13.71 1.78 -0.60
N PHE A 132 14.35 2.76 0.05
CA PHE A 132 15.72 3.14 -0.27
C PHE A 132 16.70 1.97 -0.12
N ASN A 133 16.58 1.18 0.93
CA ASN A 133 17.45 0.03 1.15
C ASN A 133 17.22 -1.07 0.08
N SER A 134 16.00 -1.22 -0.40
CA SER A 134 15.66 -2.20 -1.45
C SER A 134 16.20 -1.81 -2.84
N ILE A 135 16.49 -0.53 -3.09
CA ILE A 135 17.06 -0.05 -4.37
C ILE A 135 18.53 -0.44 -4.53
N VAL A 136 19.23 -0.80 -3.48
CA VAL A 136 20.66 -1.20 -3.52
C VAL A 136 20.86 -2.63 -4.08
N LEU A 137 19.79 -3.34 -4.44
CA LEU A 137 19.85 -4.65 -5.06
C LEU A 137 20.45 -4.58 -6.47
N ASP A 138 21.16 -5.62 -6.89
CA ASP A 138 21.87 -5.66 -8.19
C ASP A 138 20.93 -5.78 -9.42
N ASP A 139 19.65 -6.10 -9.22
CA ASP A 139 18.65 -6.26 -10.27
C ASP A 139 18.05 -4.89 -10.69
N GLU A 140 18.33 -4.48 -11.95
CA GLU A 140 17.94 -3.18 -12.48
C GLU A 140 16.40 -3.04 -12.60
N ASP A 141 15.68 -4.09 -12.98
CA ASP A 141 14.22 -4.06 -13.16
C ASP A 141 13.51 -3.93 -11.81
N ILE A 142 14.01 -4.62 -10.79
CA ILE A 142 13.52 -4.53 -9.41
C ILE A 142 13.81 -3.14 -8.84
N CYS A 143 15.03 -2.62 -9.02
CA CYS A 143 15.40 -1.27 -8.62
C CYS A 143 14.48 -0.21 -9.23
N TYR A 144 14.16 -0.34 -10.51
CA TYR A 144 13.27 0.59 -11.22
C TYR A 144 11.87 0.62 -10.60
N LYS A 145 11.29 -0.53 -10.25
CA LYS A 145 9.98 -0.61 -9.56
C LYS A 145 9.99 0.15 -8.23
N TYR A 146 11.05 0.01 -7.42
CA TYR A 146 11.18 0.73 -6.15
C TYR A 146 11.38 2.24 -6.34
N ILE A 147 12.11 2.66 -7.36
CA ILE A 147 12.28 4.10 -7.69
C ILE A 147 10.94 4.72 -8.07
N ILE A 148 10.13 4.07 -8.92
CA ILE A 148 8.79 4.54 -9.26
C ILE A 148 7.90 4.61 -8.01
N SER A 149 8.02 3.63 -7.12
CA SER A 149 7.27 3.63 -5.86
C SER A 149 7.62 4.83 -4.99
N LEU A 150 8.92 5.14 -4.83
CA LEU A 150 9.36 6.33 -4.10
C LEU A 150 8.85 7.62 -4.76
N TYR A 151 8.88 7.71 -6.08
CA TYR A 151 8.35 8.86 -6.81
C TYR A 151 6.85 9.06 -6.49
N ASN A 152 6.03 8.02 -6.62
CA ASN A 152 4.61 8.08 -6.31
C ASN A 152 4.32 8.45 -4.85
N ILE A 153 5.17 7.97 -3.91
CA ILE A 153 5.06 8.31 -2.50
C ILE A 153 5.38 9.79 -2.27
N PHE A 154 6.45 10.29 -2.90
CA PHE A 154 6.84 11.69 -2.73
C PHE A 154 5.85 12.66 -3.36
N GLU A 155 5.09 12.26 -4.40
CA GLU A 155 3.98 13.09 -4.92
C GLU A 155 2.83 13.28 -3.91
N GLU A 156 2.68 12.36 -2.95
CA GLU A 156 1.65 12.44 -1.89
C GLU A 156 2.15 13.21 -0.64
N LEU A 157 3.44 13.59 -0.57
CA LEU A 157 4.06 14.20 0.60
C LEU A 157 4.45 15.66 0.36
N ASP A 158 4.45 16.45 1.43
CA ASP A 158 4.91 17.84 1.40
C ASP A 158 6.41 17.95 1.10
N ASN A 159 6.82 19.00 0.39
CA ASN A 159 8.22 19.30 0.11
C ASN A 159 9.07 19.39 1.39
N SER A 160 8.52 19.91 2.49
CA SER A 160 9.20 19.98 3.78
C SER A 160 9.48 18.60 4.37
N TYR A 161 8.63 17.61 4.07
CA TYR A 161 8.83 16.23 4.48
C TYR A 161 9.86 15.53 3.60
N ILE A 162 9.82 15.79 2.29
CA ILE A 162 10.74 15.21 1.30
C ILE A 162 12.17 15.65 1.57
N SER A 163 12.39 16.89 2.01
CA SER A 163 13.73 17.43 2.29
C SER A 163 14.55 16.63 3.32
N LYS A 164 13.88 15.85 4.18
CA LYS A 164 14.55 14.91 5.10
C LYS A 164 15.36 13.83 4.36
N TYR A 165 15.01 13.56 3.10
CA TYR A 165 15.58 12.49 2.29
C TYR A 165 16.53 12.99 1.19
N ASP A 166 16.82 14.29 1.14
CA ASP A 166 17.68 14.91 0.10
C ASP A 166 19.05 14.23 -0.03
N SER A 167 19.68 13.85 1.09
CA SER A 167 20.96 13.13 1.05
C SER A 167 20.79 11.78 0.34
N LYS A 168 19.81 10.98 0.71
CA LYS A 168 19.54 9.67 0.10
C LYS A 168 19.17 9.78 -1.39
N LEU A 169 18.40 10.81 -1.75
CA LEU A 169 18.06 11.10 -3.15
C LEU A 169 19.30 11.48 -3.97
N ASN A 170 20.20 12.28 -3.40
CA ASN A 170 21.45 12.62 -4.04
C ASN A 170 22.37 11.40 -4.20
N ASP A 171 22.43 10.51 -3.22
CA ASP A 171 23.17 9.26 -3.32
C ASP A 171 22.64 8.36 -4.45
N LEU A 172 21.32 8.22 -4.58
CA LEU A 172 20.69 7.53 -5.70
C LEU A 172 21.03 8.16 -7.04
N LYS A 173 20.93 9.49 -7.15
CA LYS A 173 21.28 10.23 -8.39
C LYS A 173 22.73 10.00 -8.82
N ASN A 174 23.63 9.83 -7.88
CA ASN A 174 25.05 9.61 -8.12
C ASN A 174 25.42 8.13 -8.25
N SER A 175 24.49 7.22 -8.01
CA SER A 175 24.70 5.78 -8.11
C SER A 175 24.90 5.30 -9.55
N LYS A 176 25.40 4.07 -9.73
CA LYS A 176 25.58 3.43 -11.04
C LYS A 176 24.26 3.26 -11.81
N ILE A 177 23.14 3.11 -11.10
CA ILE A 177 21.79 2.95 -11.67
C ILE A 177 21.41 4.19 -12.49
N SER A 178 21.70 5.39 -11.99
CA SER A 178 21.41 6.67 -12.67
C SER A 178 22.31 6.92 -13.91
N LYS A 179 23.47 6.29 -14.00
CA LYS A 179 24.45 6.54 -15.07
C LYS A 179 24.22 5.71 -16.33
N LYS A 180 23.49 4.59 -16.25
CA LYS A 180 23.18 3.73 -17.40
C LYS A 180 21.95 4.20 -18.19
N ASN A 181 21.07 5.02 -17.61
CA ASN A 181 19.84 5.52 -18.22
C ASN A 181 19.98 6.91 -18.86
N LYS A 182 21.19 7.31 -19.19
CA LYS A 182 21.52 8.48 -20.02
C LYS A 182 22.05 8.04 -21.39
#